data_a5cef92c062b64d7d8a9632cf11b3305
#
_entry.id   a5cef92c062b64d7d8a9632cf11b3305
#
_cell.length_a   1.000
_cell.length_b   1.000
_cell.length_c   1.000
_cell.angle_alpha   90.00
_cell.angle_beta   90.00
_cell.angle_gamma   90.00
#
_symmetry.space_group_name_H-M   'P 1'
#
loop_
_entity.id
_entity.type
_entity.pdbx_description
1 polymer ?
#
loop_
_entity_poly.entity_id
_entity_poly.type
_entity_poly.pdbx_seq_one_letter_code
_entity_poly.pdbx_strand_id
1 'polypeptide(L)'
;MLKIAENIYQRRKEKNITQEELADFMMVTKASVSKWESGQSYPDILLLPKLATFFNVTVDELIGYEPQLSLEQIKKIYEDFSKDITKDGIDDVIGDIKLIINQYYSCFELLYYMGALIVNHCDLVGEVEKKQEYLRYANEIFKRVIDHSKNNTLTKKALNMKGVCLLQLGQAKETIEILPSSEELFLSTECLLASAYLQTQEDEFVDAKLQVFILKNVVEIVTLLLMKSNLKNDNWGATCEKIEDLIETFNLVEINVAMVLNFYLTLAMHYNKEKNFNLANKYIEKYLQILLERGKQSFEIKGDQYFNKIDNWIEDNLLLGGKSNRNHEIVYSSYLDAVIKSTELENSIDFDSTKKLIEKAKDITSY
;
A
#
# COMPACT_ATOMS: atom_id res chain seq x y z
N MET A 1 26.32 -5.38 2.27
CA MET A 1 27.79 -5.63 2.20
C MET A 1 28.00 -6.88 1.38
N LEU A 2 28.94 -6.91 0.42
CA LEU A 2 29.19 -8.08 -0.41
C LEU A 2 29.69 -9.25 0.45
N LYS A 3 29.14 -10.45 0.22
CA LYS A 3 29.48 -11.68 0.99
C LYS A 3 30.48 -12.59 0.28
N ILE A 4 31.24 -12.04 -0.66
CA ILE A 4 32.13 -12.81 -1.54
C ILE A 4 33.14 -13.69 -0.78
N ALA A 5 33.72 -13.19 0.30
CA ALA A 5 34.68 -13.94 1.13
C ALA A 5 34.06 -15.18 1.75
N GLU A 6 32.89 -15.01 2.39
CA GLU A 6 32.12 -16.07 2.99
C GLU A 6 31.65 -17.09 1.94
N ASN A 7 31.14 -16.62 0.80
CA ASN A 7 30.66 -17.48 -0.28
C ASN A 7 31.78 -18.30 -0.90
N ILE A 8 32.97 -17.73 -1.17
CA ILE A 8 34.12 -18.50 -1.65
C ILE A 8 34.50 -19.59 -0.66
N TYR A 9 34.58 -19.27 0.64
CA TYR A 9 34.90 -20.24 1.69
C TYR A 9 33.87 -21.36 1.76
N GLN A 10 32.58 -21.05 1.83
CA GLN A 10 31.49 -22.04 1.93
C GLN A 10 31.44 -22.95 0.71
N ARG A 11 31.48 -22.38 -0.51
CA ARG A 11 31.45 -23.14 -1.76
C ARG A 11 32.65 -24.06 -1.93
N ARG A 12 33.85 -23.61 -1.52
CA ARG A 12 35.03 -24.47 -1.50
C ARG A 12 34.86 -25.65 -0.54
N LYS A 13 34.32 -25.40 0.66
CA LYS A 13 34.06 -26.46 1.65
C LYS A 13 33.00 -27.44 1.16
N GLU A 14 31.94 -26.99 0.54
CA GLU A 14 30.94 -27.86 -0.08
C GLU A 14 31.52 -28.81 -1.13
N LYS A 15 32.49 -28.32 -1.91
CA LYS A 15 33.23 -29.13 -2.88
C LYS A 15 34.33 -30.01 -2.25
N ASN A 16 34.56 -29.93 -0.93
CA ASN A 16 35.57 -30.67 -0.20
C ASN A 16 37.00 -30.49 -0.76
N ILE A 17 37.35 -29.34 -1.26
CA ILE A 17 38.68 -29.00 -1.79
C ILE A 17 39.45 -28.08 -0.83
N THR A 18 40.77 -28.13 -0.93
CA THR A 18 41.69 -27.29 -0.18
C THR A 18 41.85 -25.90 -0.82
N GLN A 19 42.38 -24.93 -0.08
CA GLN A 19 42.74 -23.62 -0.65
C GLN A 19 43.81 -23.73 -1.76
N GLU A 20 44.65 -24.74 -1.69
CA GLU A 20 45.69 -25.02 -2.67
C GLU A 20 45.13 -25.51 -4.00
N GLU A 21 44.22 -26.47 -3.95
CA GLU A 21 43.52 -27.00 -5.12
C GLU A 21 42.67 -25.90 -5.82
N LEU A 22 42.02 -25.01 -5.06
CA LEU A 22 41.30 -23.87 -5.62
C LEU A 22 42.29 -22.88 -6.27
N ALA A 23 43.44 -22.63 -5.62
CA ALA A 23 44.46 -21.73 -6.12
C ALA A 23 45.07 -22.25 -7.44
N ASP A 24 45.36 -23.55 -7.53
CA ASP A 24 45.86 -24.19 -8.75
C ASP A 24 44.87 -24.06 -9.90
N PHE A 25 43.59 -24.31 -9.65
CA PHE A 25 42.55 -24.14 -10.66
C PHE A 25 42.42 -22.70 -11.15
N MET A 26 42.52 -21.75 -10.25
CA MET A 26 42.45 -20.32 -10.55
C MET A 26 43.75 -19.76 -11.14
N MET A 27 44.86 -20.49 -11.11
CA MET A 27 46.21 -20.05 -11.47
C MET A 27 46.70 -18.86 -10.61
N VAL A 28 46.46 -18.93 -9.29
CA VAL A 28 46.89 -17.95 -8.30
C VAL A 28 47.63 -18.65 -7.16
N THR A 29 48.14 -17.88 -6.23
CA THR A 29 48.82 -18.46 -5.03
C THR A 29 47.78 -18.87 -3.98
N LYS A 30 48.09 -19.93 -3.18
CA LYS A 30 47.31 -20.28 -1.98
C LYS A 30 47.07 -19.09 -1.06
N ALA A 31 48.08 -18.21 -0.91
CA ALA A 31 47.99 -17.01 -0.10
C ALA A 31 46.91 -16.03 -0.63
N SER A 32 46.68 -15.99 -1.96
CA SER A 32 45.64 -15.18 -2.56
C SER A 32 44.27 -15.71 -2.16
N VAL A 33 44.04 -17.00 -2.28
CA VAL A 33 42.77 -17.65 -1.88
C VAL A 33 42.50 -17.45 -0.38
N SER A 34 43.51 -17.61 0.45
CA SER A 34 43.40 -17.37 1.90
C SER A 34 43.00 -15.94 2.22
N LYS A 35 43.56 -14.93 1.51
CA LYS A 35 43.16 -13.52 1.67
C LYS A 35 41.74 -13.24 1.19
N TRP A 36 41.28 -13.91 0.12
CA TRP A 36 39.89 -13.79 -0.35
C TRP A 36 38.89 -14.31 0.68
N GLU A 37 39.12 -15.51 1.22
CA GLU A 37 38.28 -16.14 2.23
C GLU A 37 38.27 -15.41 3.58
N SER A 38 39.38 -14.73 3.92
CA SER A 38 39.45 -13.91 5.14
C SER A 38 38.95 -12.48 4.96
N GLY A 39 38.56 -12.08 3.74
CA GLY A 39 38.09 -10.73 3.43
C GLY A 39 39.21 -9.68 3.41
N GLN A 40 40.49 -10.08 3.47
CA GLN A 40 41.66 -9.15 3.41
C GLN A 40 41.87 -8.59 1.99
N SER A 41 41.45 -9.31 0.97
CA SER A 41 41.43 -8.86 -0.42
C SER A 41 40.30 -9.51 -1.19
N TYR A 42 40.01 -8.96 -2.36
CA TYR A 42 39.03 -9.56 -3.27
C TYR A 42 39.70 -10.19 -4.48
N PRO A 43 39.08 -11.20 -5.13
CA PRO A 43 39.52 -11.68 -6.43
C PRO A 43 39.50 -10.53 -7.47
N ASP A 44 40.40 -10.58 -8.44
CA ASP A 44 40.32 -9.72 -9.60
C ASP A 44 39.00 -9.93 -10.34
N ILE A 45 38.42 -8.86 -10.87
CA ILE A 45 37.12 -8.91 -11.57
C ILE A 45 37.11 -9.94 -12.70
N LEU A 46 38.25 -10.16 -13.37
CA LEU A 46 38.38 -11.15 -14.45
C LEU A 46 38.36 -12.60 -13.94
N LEU A 47 38.62 -12.82 -12.67
CA LEU A 47 38.53 -14.14 -12.04
C LEU A 47 37.12 -14.48 -11.55
N LEU A 48 36.22 -13.50 -11.37
CA LEU A 48 34.86 -13.73 -10.88
C LEU A 48 34.07 -14.69 -11.78
N PRO A 49 34.04 -14.55 -13.11
CA PRO A 49 33.35 -15.52 -13.97
C PRO A 49 33.93 -16.93 -13.88
N LYS A 50 35.27 -17.06 -13.75
CA LYS A 50 35.94 -18.34 -13.61
C LYS A 50 35.61 -19.02 -12.27
N LEU A 51 35.59 -18.27 -11.19
CA LEU A 51 35.18 -18.73 -9.86
C LEU A 51 33.69 -19.17 -9.86
N ALA A 52 32.82 -18.34 -10.45
CA ALA A 52 31.40 -18.64 -10.57
C ALA A 52 31.14 -19.93 -11.35
N THR A 53 31.82 -20.11 -12.51
CA THR A 53 31.78 -21.34 -13.31
C THR A 53 32.33 -22.55 -12.51
N PHE A 54 33.43 -22.40 -11.80
CA PHE A 54 34.02 -23.46 -11.01
C PHE A 54 33.08 -23.93 -9.89
N PHE A 55 32.39 -23.00 -9.23
CA PHE A 55 31.43 -23.31 -8.19
C PHE A 55 30.01 -23.64 -8.70
N ASN A 56 29.78 -23.54 -10.01
CA ASN A 56 28.49 -23.75 -10.66
C ASN A 56 27.39 -22.80 -10.11
N VAL A 57 27.73 -21.53 -10.03
CA VAL A 57 26.86 -20.43 -9.59
C VAL A 57 26.97 -19.24 -10.54
N THR A 58 26.09 -18.25 -10.41
CA THR A 58 26.23 -16.97 -11.10
C THR A 58 27.26 -16.08 -10.39
N VAL A 59 27.75 -15.05 -11.08
CA VAL A 59 28.65 -14.06 -10.45
C VAL A 59 27.95 -13.34 -9.32
N ASP A 60 26.66 -13.04 -9.50
CA ASP A 60 25.84 -12.36 -8.48
C ASP A 60 25.72 -13.22 -7.21
N GLU A 61 25.44 -14.52 -7.36
CA GLU A 61 25.43 -15.45 -6.22
C GLU A 61 26.80 -15.56 -5.55
N LEU A 62 27.90 -15.57 -6.36
CA LEU A 62 29.26 -15.64 -5.83
C LEU A 62 29.60 -14.41 -4.97
N ILE A 63 29.25 -13.21 -5.43
CA ILE A 63 29.52 -11.96 -4.69
C ILE A 63 28.48 -11.69 -3.60
N GLY A 64 27.38 -12.48 -3.55
CA GLY A 64 26.27 -12.28 -2.63
C GLY A 64 25.46 -11.03 -2.94
N TYR A 65 25.35 -10.71 -4.23
CA TYR A 65 24.55 -9.57 -4.71
C TYR A 65 23.13 -10.02 -5.02
N GLU A 66 22.19 -9.52 -4.25
CA GLU A 66 20.76 -9.74 -4.45
C GLU A 66 20.13 -8.43 -4.94
N PRO A 67 20.04 -8.21 -6.26
CA PRO A 67 19.50 -6.97 -6.81
C PRO A 67 18.00 -6.84 -6.64
N GLN A 68 17.33 -7.96 -6.35
CA GLN A 68 15.89 -8.07 -6.18
C GLN A 68 15.57 -8.66 -4.80
N LEU A 69 14.55 -8.12 -4.17
CA LEU A 69 13.99 -8.64 -2.93
C LEU A 69 12.73 -9.46 -3.23
N SER A 70 12.50 -10.51 -2.44
CA SER A 70 11.22 -11.22 -2.46
C SER A 70 10.10 -10.33 -1.90
N LEU A 71 8.85 -10.63 -2.24
CA LEU A 71 7.70 -9.90 -1.70
C LEU A 71 7.65 -10.00 -0.16
N GLU A 72 8.05 -11.13 0.43
CA GLU A 72 8.11 -11.29 1.89
C GLU A 72 9.15 -10.36 2.54
N GLN A 73 10.32 -10.23 1.91
CA GLN A 73 11.35 -9.29 2.38
C GLN A 73 10.87 -7.84 2.26
N ILE A 74 10.22 -7.49 1.15
CA ILE A 74 9.64 -6.15 0.94
C ILE A 74 8.55 -5.87 1.98
N LYS A 75 7.67 -6.85 2.24
CA LYS A 75 6.62 -6.77 3.26
C LYS A 75 7.21 -6.47 4.63
N LYS A 76 8.23 -7.22 5.03
CA LYS A 76 8.92 -7.00 6.30
C LYS A 76 9.54 -5.60 6.40
N ILE A 77 10.24 -5.15 5.36
CA ILE A 77 10.82 -3.79 5.29
C ILE A 77 9.71 -2.73 5.43
N TYR A 78 8.58 -2.92 4.74
CA TYR A 78 7.44 -2.01 4.82
C TYR A 78 6.85 -1.96 6.23
N GLU A 79 6.63 -3.12 6.86
CA GLU A 79 6.09 -3.21 8.23
C GLU A 79 7.03 -2.56 9.26
N ASP A 80 8.34 -2.78 9.13
CA ASP A 80 9.33 -2.22 10.04
C ASP A 80 9.36 -0.69 9.91
N PHE A 81 9.46 -0.13 8.71
CA PHE A 81 9.37 1.33 8.51
C PHE A 81 8.03 1.93 8.91
N SER A 82 6.92 1.24 8.70
CA SER A 82 5.59 1.72 9.16
C SER A 82 5.51 1.82 10.68
N LYS A 83 6.13 0.88 11.42
CA LYS A 83 6.25 0.94 12.88
C LYS A 83 7.15 2.08 13.33
N ASP A 84 8.30 2.24 12.68
CA ASP A 84 9.25 3.30 13.01
C ASP A 84 8.64 4.68 12.76
N ILE A 85 7.93 4.88 11.64
CA ILE A 85 7.19 6.13 11.37
C ILE A 85 6.12 6.39 12.42
N THR A 86 5.41 5.33 12.87
CA THR A 86 4.40 5.46 13.94
C THR A 86 5.01 5.95 15.25
N LYS A 87 6.21 5.49 15.56
CA LYS A 87 6.90 5.79 16.82
C LYS A 87 7.67 7.12 16.79
N ASP A 88 8.43 7.35 15.75
CA ASP A 88 9.44 8.41 15.68
C ASP A 88 9.06 9.53 14.69
N GLY A 89 8.03 9.31 13.85
CA GLY A 89 7.62 10.21 12.77
C GLY A 89 8.35 9.97 11.44
N ILE A 90 7.74 10.40 10.34
CA ILE A 90 8.31 10.18 9.01
C ILE A 90 9.59 11.00 8.78
N ASP A 91 9.74 12.17 9.42
CA ASP A 91 10.89 13.03 9.29
C ASP A 91 12.19 12.35 9.74
N ASP A 92 12.12 11.54 10.80
CA ASP A 92 13.27 10.81 11.32
C ASP A 92 13.59 9.56 10.51
N VAL A 93 12.59 8.96 9.87
CA VAL A 93 12.72 7.67 9.13
C VAL A 93 13.01 7.85 7.65
N ILE A 94 12.66 9.00 7.05
CA ILE A 94 12.79 9.22 5.59
C ILE A 94 14.21 9.04 5.07
N GLY A 95 15.21 9.35 5.88
CA GLY A 95 16.62 9.14 5.54
C GLY A 95 16.93 7.66 5.27
N ASP A 96 16.47 6.78 6.13
CA ASP A 96 16.67 5.33 6.01
C ASP A 96 15.86 4.74 4.85
N ILE A 97 14.65 5.25 4.59
CA ILE A 97 13.89 4.91 3.40
C ILE A 97 14.66 5.28 2.12
N LYS A 98 15.28 6.45 2.06
CA LYS A 98 16.12 6.87 0.93
C LYS A 98 17.35 5.96 0.78
N LEU A 99 17.97 5.52 1.86
CA LEU A 99 19.10 4.61 1.83
C LEU A 99 18.73 3.24 1.26
N ILE A 100 17.62 2.64 1.70
CA ILE A 100 17.18 1.34 1.18
C ILE A 100 16.78 1.40 -0.30
N ILE A 101 16.13 2.49 -0.74
CA ILE A 101 15.81 2.74 -2.14
C ILE A 101 17.09 2.82 -3.00
N ASN A 102 18.14 3.45 -2.50
CA ASN A 102 19.41 3.56 -3.20
C ASN A 102 20.17 2.22 -3.21
N GLN A 103 20.11 1.45 -2.14
CA GLN A 103 20.71 0.12 -2.06
C GLN A 103 20.10 -0.86 -3.06
N TYR A 104 18.77 -0.84 -3.22
CA TYR A 104 18.01 -1.71 -4.12
C TYR A 104 17.47 -0.92 -5.32
N TYR A 105 18.35 -0.17 -5.95
CA TYR A 105 18.03 0.82 -6.98
C TYR A 105 17.21 0.29 -8.17
N SER A 106 17.33 -0.98 -8.52
CA SER A 106 16.61 -1.64 -9.62
C SER A 106 15.52 -2.61 -9.14
N CYS A 107 15.26 -2.70 -7.84
CA CYS A 107 14.14 -3.48 -7.31
C CYS A 107 12.85 -2.66 -7.37
N PHE A 108 12.19 -2.66 -8.53
CA PHE A 108 11.02 -1.80 -8.79
C PHE A 108 9.82 -2.12 -7.89
N GLU A 109 9.66 -3.37 -7.46
CA GLU A 109 8.65 -3.74 -6.45
C GLU A 109 8.91 -3.00 -5.13
N LEU A 110 10.15 -3.02 -4.62
CA LEU A 110 10.50 -2.27 -3.41
C LEU A 110 10.26 -0.77 -3.60
N LEU A 111 10.70 -0.21 -4.72
CA LEU A 111 10.52 1.21 -5.03
C LEU A 111 9.04 1.60 -4.97
N TYR A 112 8.17 0.80 -5.60
CA TYR A 112 6.74 1.04 -5.56
C TYR A 112 6.20 1.07 -4.12
N TYR A 113 6.55 0.07 -3.30
CA TYR A 113 6.05 -0.01 -1.93
C TYR A 113 6.64 1.06 -1.00
N MET A 114 7.88 1.48 -1.21
CA MET A 114 8.47 2.60 -0.45
C MET A 114 7.81 3.94 -0.84
N GLY A 115 7.54 4.15 -2.13
CA GLY A 115 6.74 5.29 -2.59
C GLY A 115 5.34 5.30 -1.97
N ALA A 116 4.65 4.16 -1.94
CA ALA A 116 3.34 4.01 -1.32
C ALA A 116 3.39 4.25 0.21
N LEU A 117 4.43 3.78 0.90
CA LEU A 117 4.65 4.04 2.31
C LEU A 117 4.74 5.55 2.60
N ILE A 118 5.52 6.27 1.79
CA ILE A 118 5.67 7.73 1.92
C ILE A 118 4.31 8.42 1.73
N VAL A 119 3.56 8.08 0.67
CA VAL A 119 2.23 8.67 0.39
C VAL A 119 1.25 8.38 1.52
N ASN A 120 1.27 7.17 2.08
CA ASN A 120 0.36 6.76 3.14
C ASN A 120 0.65 7.40 4.51
N HIS A 121 1.81 8.03 4.69
CA HIS A 121 2.21 8.60 5.98
C HIS A 121 2.59 10.09 5.90
N CYS A 122 2.66 10.70 4.71
CA CYS A 122 3.07 12.09 4.54
C CYS A 122 2.08 13.12 5.17
N ASP A 123 0.85 12.72 5.45
CA ASP A 123 -0.14 13.57 6.14
C ASP A 123 0.05 13.63 7.66
N LEU A 124 0.91 12.76 8.22
CA LEU A 124 1.31 12.84 9.62
C LEU A 124 2.32 13.98 9.88
N VAL A 125 2.89 14.57 8.83
CA VAL A 125 3.76 15.75 8.92
C VAL A 125 2.91 17.00 9.15
N GLY A 126 3.21 17.76 10.19
CA GLY A 126 2.47 19.00 10.51
C GLY A 126 2.73 20.18 9.55
N GLU A 127 3.80 20.12 8.73
CA GLU A 127 4.23 21.18 7.83
C GLU A 127 3.82 20.89 6.38
N VAL A 128 3.06 21.82 5.78
CA VAL A 128 2.54 21.64 4.39
C VAL A 128 3.69 21.53 3.38
N GLU A 129 4.75 22.31 3.54
CA GLU A 129 5.92 22.31 2.67
C GLU A 129 6.64 20.95 2.65
N LYS A 130 6.84 20.35 3.82
CA LYS A 130 7.45 19.02 3.93
C LYS A 130 6.55 17.93 3.34
N LYS A 131 5.24 17.99 3.59
CA LYS A 131 4.29 17.08 2.96
C LYS A 131 4.42 17.12 1.44
N GLN A 132 4.48 18.33 0.87
CA GLN A 132 4.66 18.48 -0.58
C GLN A 132 6.02 17.96 -1.06
N GLU A 133 7.11 18.13 -0.29
CA GLU A 133 8.42 17.57 -0.62
C GLU A 133 8.34 16.03 -0.70
N TYR A 134 7.73 15.39 0.29
CA TYR A 134 7.59 13.94 0.31
C TYR A 134 6.72 13.41 -0.83
N LEU A 135 5.65 14.10 -1.16
CA LEU A 135 4.81 13.76 -2.32
C LEU A 135 5.58 13.89 -3.64
N ARG A 136 6.42 14.93 -3.81
CA ARG A 136 7.28 15.07 -5.00
C ARG A 136 8.31 13.94 -5.06
N TYR A 137 8.92 13.59 -3.94
CA TYR A 137 9.86 12.48 -3.89
C TYR A 137 9.20 11.14 -4.24
N ALA A 138 8.01 10.85 -3.69
CA ALA A 138 7.24 9.66 -4.04
C ALA A 138 6.85 9.65 -5.53
N ASN A 139 6.46 10.81 -6.09
CA ASN A 139 6.15 10.97 -7.52
C ASN A 139 7.35 10.59 -8.41
N GLU A 140 8.57 11.00 -8.06
CA GLU A 140 9.79 10.62 -8.79
C GLU A 140 10.10 9.13 -8.67
N ILE A 141 9.84 8.51 -7.51
CA ILE A 141 9.96 7.05 -7.35
C ILE A 141 9.00 6.33 -8.30
N PHE A 142 7.71 6.72 -8.33
CA PHE A 142 6.73 6.10 -9.24
C PHE A 142 7.07 6.31 -10.70
N LYS A 143 7.51 7.52 -11.08
CA LYS A 143 7.99 7.80 -12.43
C LYS A 143 9.10 6.82 -12.85
N ARG A 144 10.06 6.58 -11.97
CA ARG A 144 11.14 5.65 -12.24
C ARG A 144 10.65 4.20 -12.40
N VAL A 145 9.67 3.76 -11.61
CA VAL A 145 9.03 2.45 -11.79
C VAL A 145 8.35 2.37 -13.16
N ILE A 146 7.63 3.43 -13.57
CA ILE A 146 6.95 3.50 -14.87
C ILE A 146 7.93 3.41 -16.02
N ASP A 147 9.03 4.16 -15.95
CA ASP A 147 9.99 4.29 -17.05
C ASP A 147 10.86 3.04 -17.24
N HIS A 148 11.09 2.25 -16.20
CA HIS A 148 12.10 1.19 -16.24
C HIS A 148 11.60 -0.22 -15.90
N SER A 149 10.44 -0.37 -15.26
CA SER A 149 9.89 -1.70 -14.96
C SER A 149 9.35 -2.38 -16.23
N LYS A 150 9.67 -3.66 -16.39
CA LYS A 150 9.09 -4.52 -17.43
C LYS A 150 7.76 -5.18 -16.98
N ASN A 151 7.37 -5.01 -15.73
CA ASN A 151 6.13 -5.56 -15.19
C ASN A 151 4.97 -4.59 -15.44
N ASN A 152 4.14 -4.90 -16.45
CA ASN A 152 3.00 -4.06 -16.83
C ASN A 152 2.01 -3.82 -15.68
N THR A 153 1.80 -4.80 -14.80
CA THR A 153 0.91 -4.66 -13.64
C THR A 153 1.47 -3.66 -12.65
N LEU A 154 2.77 -3.74 -12.37
CA LEU A 154 3.46 -2.82 -11.47
C LEU A 154 3.48 -1.39 -12.05
N THR A 155 3.73 -1.26 -13.36
CA THR A 155 3.70 0.02 -14.07
C THR A 155 2.33 0.69 -13.97
N LYS A 156 1.23 -0.07 -14.15
CA LYS A 156 -0.14 0.46 -13.98
C LYS A 156 -0.40 0.91 -12.53
N LYS A 157 0.02 0.10 -11.53
CA LYS A 157 -0.09 0.48 -10.12
C LYS A 157 0.69 1.76 -9.82
N ALA A 158 1.91 1.88 -10.34
CA ALA A 158 2.76 3.07 -10.16
C ALA A 158 2.16 4.31 -10.84
N LEU A 159 1.55 4.16 -12.02
CA LEU A 159 0.87 5.24 -12.71
C LEU A 159 -0.32 5.79 -11.91
N ASN A 160 -1.12 4.90 -11.31
CA ASN A 160 -2.22 5.31 -10.42
C ASN A 160 -1.69 6.06 -9.19
N MET A 161 -0.64 5.55 -8.54
CA MET A 161 -0.04 6.22 -7.38
C MET A 161 0.61 7.56 -7.73
N LYS A 162 1.20 7.68 -8.93
CA LYS A 162 1.65 8.97 -9.47
C LYS A 162 0.48 9.95 -9.60
N GLY A 163 -0.66 9.51 -10.14
CA GLY A 163 -1.88 10.31 -10.19
C GLY A 163 -2.34 10.79 -8.80
N VAL A 164 -2.27 9.93 -7.78
CA VAL A 164 -2.57 10.30 -6.39
C VAL A 164 -1.63 11.39 -5.89
N CYS A 165 -0.32 11.28 -6.13
CA CYS A 165 0.66 12.31 -5.76
C CYS A 165 0.34 13.65 -6.43
N LEU A 166 0.08 13.65 -7.74
CA LEU A 166 -0.21 14.86 -8.50
C LEU A 166 -1.50 15.54 -8.01
N LEU A 167 -2.56 14.78 -7.72
CA LEU A 167 -3.79 15.33 -7.15
C LEU A 167 -3.55 15.98 -5.79
N GLN A 168 -2.80 15.35 -4.90
CA GLN A 168 -2.47 15.91 -3.59
C GLN A 168 -1.54 17.15 -3.69
N LEU A 169 -0.76 17.26 -4.76
CA LEU A 169 0.05 18.43 -5.10
C LEU A 169 -0.75 19.55 -5.82
N GLY A 170 -2.06 19.36 -6.07
CA GLY A 170 -2.91 20.31 -6.79
C GLY A 170 -2.71 20.30 -8.31
N GLN A 171 -2.05 19.29 -8.88
CA GLN A 171 -1.71 19.17 -10.31
C GLN A 171 -2.74 18.32 -11.08
N ALA A 172 -4.02 18.66 -10.94
CA ALA A 172 -5.12 17.90 -11.54
C ALA A 172 -5.07 17.80 -13.07
N LYS A 173 -4.58 18.84 -13.75
CA LYS A 173 -4.43 18.83 -15.23
C LYS A 173 -3.44 17.76 -15.68
N GLU A 174 -2.29 17.68 -15.03
CA GLU A 174 -1.28 16.65 -15.33
C GLU A 174 -1.81 15.24 -15.04
N THR A 175 -2.61 15.10 -13.99
CA THR A 175 -3.27 13.81 -13.68
C THR A 175 -4.19 13.35 -14.83
N ILE A 176 -4.98 14.27 -15.41
CA ILE A 176 -5.84 13.97 -16.56
C ILE A 176 -5.03 13.54 -17.78
N GLU A 177 -3.88 14.19 -18.00
CA GLU A 177 -3.01 13.90 -19.16
C GLU A 177 -2.33 12.54 -19.07
N ILE A 178 -1.92 12.12 -17.85
CA ILE A 178 -1.16 10.86 -17.69
C ILE A 178 -2.03 9.62 -17.52
N LEU A 179 -3.26 9.76 -17.00
CA LEU A 179 -4.14 8.61 -16.77
C LEU A 179 -4.96 8.33 -18.05
N PRO A 180 -4.94 7.08 -18.54
CA PRO A 180 -5.73 6.72 -19.70
C PRO A 180 -7.22 6.80 -19.36
N SER A 181 -8.01 7.52 -20.17
CA SER A 181 -9.47 7.46 -20.09
C SER A 181 -9.95 6.15 -20.71
N SER A 182 -10.80 5.40 -20.01
CA SER A 182 -11.52 4.27 -20.60
C SER A 182 -13.02 4.61 -20.61
N GLU A 183 -13.46 5.24 -21.68
CA GLU A 183 -14.90 5.55 -21.91
C GLU A 183 -15.60 4.45 -22.72
N GLU A 184 -14.96 3.28 -22.86
CA GLU A 184 -15.53 2.18 -23.61
C GLU A 184 -16.66 1.50 -22.83
N LEU A 185 -17.89 1.56 -23.37
CA LEU A 185 -19.12 0.98 -22.82
C LEU A 185 -19.23 -0.54 -23.02
N PHE A 186 -18.16 -1.21 -23.43
CA PHE A 186 -18.18 -2.64 -23.74
C PHE A 186 -17.76 -3.50 -22.53
N LEU A 187 -17.91 -4.82 -22.69
CA LEU A 187 -17.55 -5.81 -21.68
C LEU A 187 -16.14 -5.54 -21.12
N SER A 188 -16.03 -5.34 -19.82
CA SER A 188 -14.75 -5.13 -19.17
C SER A 188 -13.84 -6.37 -19.30
N THR A 189 -12.55 -6.16 -19.15
CA THR A 189 -11.57 -7.27 -19.13
C THR A 189 -11.95 -8.31 -18.06
N GLU A 190 -12.46 -7.85 -16.91
CA GLU A 190 -12.92 -8.72 -15.82
C GLU A 190 -14.08 -9.63 -16.25
N CYS A 191 -15.07 -9.10 -16.99
CA CYS A 191 -16.18 -9.91 -17.50
C CYS A 191 -15.72 -10.94 -18.54
N LEU A 192 -14.78 -10.58 -19.43
CA LEU A 192 -14.21 -11.51 -20.39
C LEU A 192 -13.39 -12.61 -19.70
N LEU A 193 -12.58 -12.25 -18.70
CA LEU A 193 -11.82 -13.21 -17.90
C LEU A 193 -12.74 -14.13 -17.10
N ALA A 194 -13.79 -13.60 -16.48
CA ALA A 194 -14.77 -14.40 -15.77
C ALA A 194 -15.44 -15.42 -16.70
N SER A 195 -15.83 -15.01 -17.93
CA SER A 195 -16.39 -15.89 -18.93
C SER A 195 -15.40 -16.98 -19.39
N ALA A 196 -14.12 -16.65 -19.49
CA ALA A 196 -13.08 -17.62 -19.83
C ALA A 196 -12.82 -18.61 -18.69
N TYR A 197 -12.80 -18.13 -17.45
CA TYR A 197 -12.66 -19.00 -16.27
C TYR A 197 -13.82 -19.98 -16.12
N LEU A 198 -15.07 -19.54 -16.34
CA LEU A 198 -16.24 -20.42 -16.35
C LEU A 198 -16.15 -21.57 -17.36
N GLN A 199 -15.33 -21.42 -18.40
CA GLN A 199 -15.15 -22.47 -19.41
C GLN A 199 -13.96 -23.40 -19.14
N THR A 200 -13.01 -22.97 -18.30
CA THR A 200 -11.68 -23.62 -18.21
C THR A 200 -11.23 -23.97 -16.80
N GLN A 201 -11.94 -23.50 -15.77
CA GLN A 201 -11.53 -23.65 -14.37
C GLN A 201 -12.63 -24.30 -13.52
N GLU A 202 -12.22 -24.73 -12.31
CA GLU A 202 -13.16 -25.26 -11.32
C GLU A 202 -14.03 -24.13 -10.72
N ASP A 203 -15.28 -24.44 -10.40
CA ASP A 203 -16.28 -23.49 -9.90
C ASP A 203 -15.78 -22.71 -8.68
N GLU A 204 -15.04 -23.36 -7.78
CA GLU A 204 -14.51 -22.72 -6.57
C GLU A 204 -13.51 -21.61 -6.88
N PHE A 205 -12.64 -21.83 -7.83
CA PHE A 205 -11.69 -20.80 -8.31
C PHE A 205 -12.45 -19.64 -8.98
N VAL A 206 -13.42 -19.96 -9.81
CA VAL A 206 -14.21 -18.97 -10.55
C VAL A 206 -15.02 -18.11 -9.59
N ASP A 207 -15.67 -18.72 -8.59
CA ASP A 207 -16.43 -18.00 -7.58
C ASP A 207 -15.56 -17.01 -6.78
N ALA A 208 -14.36 -17.45 -6.35
CA ALA A 208 -13.42 -16.55 -5.68
C ALA A 208 -13.03 -15.33 -6.54
N LYS A 209 -12.82 -15.52 -7.86
CA LYS A 209 -12.52 -14.41 -8.79
C LYS A 209 -13.73 -13.50 -9.00
N LEU A 210 -14.92 -14.06 -9.13
CA LEU A 210 -16.15 -13.29 -9.28
C LEU A 210 -16.45 -12.44 -8.05
N GLN A 211 -16.28 -12.98 -6.84
CA GLN A 211 -16.45 -12.22 -5.59
C GLN A 211 -15.52 -11.00 -5.55
N VAL A 212 -14.24 -11.16 -5.92
CA VAL A 212 -13.27 -10.06 -6.00
C VAL A 212 -13.71 -9.01 -7.05
N PHE A 213 -14.10 -9.44 -8.24
CA PHE A 213 -14.53 -8.52 -9.30
C PHE A 213 -15.80 -7.75 -8.90
N ILE A 214 -16.77 -8.41 -8.30
CA ILE A 214 -18.01 -7.79 -7.81
C ILE A 214 -17.67 -6.75 -6.74
N LEU A 215 -16.93 -7.12 -5.69
CA LEU A 215 -16.58 -6.20 -4.61
C LEU A 215 -15.81 -4.98 -5.11
N LYS A 216 -14.83 -5.19 -6.00
CA LYS A 216 -14.06 -4.09 -6.62
C LYS A 216 -15.00 -3.09 -7.31
N ASN A 217 -15.95 -3.59 -8.13
CA ASN A 217 -16.88 -2.73 -8.86
C ASN A 217 -17.87 -2.01 -7.91
N VAL A 218 -18.33 -2.67 -6.86
CA VAL A 218 -19.18 -2.03 -5.84
C VAL A 218 -18.47 -0.88 -5.16
N VAL A 219 -17.24 -1.09 -4.72
CA VAL A 219 -16.40 -0.04 -4.10
C VAL A 219 -16.16 1.12 -5.08
N GLU A 220 -15.90 0.82 -6.35
CA GLU A 220 -15.70 1.83 -7.40
C GLU A 220 -16.98 2.63 -7.64
N ILE A 221 -18.15 1.98 -7.75
CA ILE A 221 -19.44 2.67 -7.92
C ILE A 221 -19.72 3.61 -6.73
N VAL A 222 -19.54 3.16 -5.49
CA VAL A 222 -19.75 4.01 -4.30
C VAL A 222 -18.79 5.20 -4.33
N THR A 223 -17.53 5.00 -4.71
CA THR A 223 -16.53 6.07 -4.83
C THR A 223 -16.93 7.10 -5.88
N LEU A 224 -17.38 6.66 -7.06
CA LEU A 224 -17.83 7.55 -8.13
C LEU A 224 -19.11 8.32 -7.73
N LEU A 225 -20.06 7.67 -7.04
CA LEU A 225 -21.24 8.34 -6.51
C LEU A 225 -20.88 9.40 -5.46
N LEU A 226 -19.91 9.12 -4.57
CA LEU A 226 -19.39 10.10 -3.63
C LEU A 226 -18.75 11.30 -4.34
N MET A 227 -17.98 11.07 -5.40
CA MET A 227 -17.43 12.17 -6.21
C MET A 227 -18.53 12.96 -6.92
N LYS A 228 -19.52 12.26 -7.47
CA LYS A 228 -20.68 12.88 -8.14
C LYS A 228 -21.48 13.76 -7.20
N SER A 229 -21.66 13.37 -5.94
CA SER A 229 -22.41 14.15 -4.95
C SER A 229 -21.78 15.51 -4.63
N ASN A 230 -20.49 15.73 -4.97
CA ASN A 230 -19.83 17.04 -4.81
C ASN A 230 -20.10 18.00 -5.97
N LEU A 231 -20.81 17.58 -7.01
CA LEU A 231 -21.17 18.45 -8.15
C LEU A 231 -22.30 19.40 -7.78
N LYS A 232 -22.21 20.66 -8.22
CA LYS A 232 -23.19 21.71 -7.89
C LYS A 232 -24.63 21.42 -8.33
N ASN A 233 -24.80 20.63 -9.39
CA ASN A 233 -26.10 20.32 -10.02
C ASN A 233 -26.50 18.85 -9.80
N ASP A 234 -25.92 18.17 -8.81
CA ASP A 234 -26.32 16.79 -8.53
C ASP A 234 -27.67 16.72 -7.80
N ASN A 235 -28.44 15.66 -8.07
CA ASN A 235 -29.56 15.30 -7.23
C ASN A 235 -28.99 14.58 -5.98
N TRP A 236 -28.48 15.37 -5.04
CA TRP A 236 -27.82 14.92 -3.83
C TRP A 236 -28.60 13.82 -3.08
N GLY A 237 -29.91 14.04 -2.86
CA GLY A 237 -30.76 13.06 -2.14
C GLY A 237 -30.79 11.70 -2.83
N ALA A 238 -31.04 11.69 -4.13
CA ALA A 238 -31.08 10.43 -4.89
C ALA A 238 -29.71 9.74 -4.98
N THR A 239 -28.62 10.51 -5.03
CA THR A 239 -27.26 9.96 -5.03
C THR A 239 -26.93 9.32 -3.67
N CYS A 240 -27.29 9.98 -2.57
CA CYS A 240 -27.07 9.44 -1.22
C CYS A 240 -27.91 8.20 -0.94
N GLU A 241 -29.17 8.17 -1.37
CA GLU A 241 -30.04 7.01 -1.27
C GLU A 241 -29.42 5.78 -1.96
N LYS A 242 -28.92 5.96 -3.18
CA LYS A 242 -28.22 4.88 -3.90
C LYS A 242 -26.97 4.37 -3.17
N ILE A 243 -26.22 5.26 -2.52
CA ILE A 243 -25.04 4.84 -1.73
C ILE A 243 -25.49 4.07 -0.49
N GLU A 244 -26.52 4.55 0.23
CA GLU A 244 -27.07 3.85 1.40
C GLU A 244 -27.60 2.46 1.02
N ASP A 245 -28.32 2.33 -0.10
CA ASP A 245 -28.79 1.05 -0.64
C ASP A 245 -27.63 0.09 -0.93
N LEU A 246 -26.54 0.57 -1.52
CA LEU A 246 -25.34 -0.24 -1.78
C LEU A 246 -24.63 -0.66 -0.48
N ILE A 247 -24.52 0.24 0.50
CA ILE A 247 -23.93 -0.06 1.81
C ILE A 247 -24.71 -1.19 2.49
N GLU A 248 -26.05 -1.13 2.47
CA GLU A 248 -26.91 -2.13 3.07
C GLU A 248 -26.89 -3.45 2.28
N THR A 249 -27.08 -3.38 0.96
CA THR A 249 -27.16 -4.55 0.07
C THR A 249 -25.90 -5.42 0.12
N PHE A 250 -24.74 -4.77 0.18
CA PHE A 250 -23.44 -5.44 0.18
C PHE A 250 -22.77 -5.49 1.55
N ASN A 251 -23.48 -5.15 2.64
CA ASN A 251 -22.96 -5.18 4.01
C ASN A 251 -21.59 -4.46 4.17
N LEU A 252 -21.45 -3.30 3.53
CA LEU A 252 -20.16 -2.61 3.43
C LEU A 252 -19.62 -2.10 4.77
N VAL A 253 -20.46 -1.97 5.79
CA VAL A 253 -20.04 -1.66 7.16
C VAL A 253 -19.07 -2.73 7.69
N GLU A 254 -19.33 -4.01 7.39
CA GLU A 254 -18.45 -5.11 7.81
C GLU A 254 -17.25 -5.27 6.88
N ILE A 255 -17.43 -5.09 5.56
CA ILE A 255 -16.40 -5.37 4.56
C ILE A 255 -15.40 -4.23 4.43
N ASN A 256 -15.88 -2.96 4.39
CA ASN A 256 -15.06 -1.77 4.17
C ASN A 256 -15.58 -0.57 4.99
N VAL A 257 -15.45 -0.65 6.28
CA VAL A 257 -15.94 0.38 7.22
C VAL A 257 -15.35 1.76 6.93
N ALA A 258 -14.10 1.84 6.46
CA ALA A 258 -13.43 3.10 6.13
C ALA A 258 -14.20 3.91 5.06
N MET A 259 -14.69 3.24 4.03
CA MET A 259 -15.49 3.86 2.97
C MET A 259 -16.84 4.34 3.51
N VAL A 260 -17.49 3.57 4.39
CA VAL A 260 -18.77 3.93 5.00
C VAL A 260 -18.63 5.13 5.93
N LEU A 261 -17.57 5.16 6.73
CA LEU A 261 -17.26 6.33 7.57
C LEU A 261 -17.04 7.59 6.72
N ASN A 262 -16.28 7.50 5.65
CA ASN A 262 -16.07 8.63 4.74
C ASN A 262 -17.37 9.12 4.12
N PHE A 263 -18.28 8.23 3.77
CA PHE A 263 -19.60 8.59 3.26
C PHE A 263 -20.42 9.38 4.30
N TYR A 264 -20.57 8.90 5.54
CA TYR A 264 -21.33 9.60 6.56
C TYR A 264 -20.71 10.93 6.98
N LEU A 265 -19.38 11.03 6.98
CA LEU A 265 -18.70 12.30 7.19
C LEU A 265 -19.02 13.31 6.07
N THR A 266 -19.01 12.86 4.81
CA THR A 266 -19.37 13.69 3.66
C THR A 266 -20.81 14.18 3.75
N LEU A 267 -21.75 13.32 4.18
CA LEU A 267 -23.15 13.71 4.44
C LEU A 267 -23.25 14.79 5.54
N ALA A 268 -22.55 14.57 6.64
CA ALA A 268 -22.54 15.53 7.75
C ALA A 268 -22.02 16.91 7.32
N MET A 269 -20.91 16.95 6.59
CA MET A 269 -20.32 18.18 6.06
C MET A 269 -21.27 18.89 5.08
N HIS A 270 -21.91 18.16 4.18
CA HIS A 270 -22.88 18.71 3.24
C HIS A 270 -24.04 19.39 3.97
N TYR A 271 -24.72 18.69 4.87
CA TYR A 271 -25.86 19.25 5.59
C TYR A 271 -25.47 20.39 6.54
N ASN A 272 -24.26 20.35 7.10
CA ASN A 272 -23.74 21.48 7.88
C ASN A 272 -23.56 22.73 7.03
N LYS A 273 -23.03 22.58 5.80
CA LYS A 273 -22.89 23.68 4.81
C LYS A 273 -24.26 24.27 4.41
N GLU A 274 -25.28 23.39 4.25
CA GLU A 274 -26.66 23.80 4.01
C GLU A 274 -27.38 24.35 5.26
N LYS A 275 -26.66 24.51 6.39
CA LYS A 275 -27.16 24.96 7.70
C LYS A 275 -28.30 24.08 8.26
N ASN A 276 -28.40 22.84 7.82
CA ASN A 276 -29.28 21.85 8.38
C ASN A 276 -28.57 21.04 9.46
N PHE A 277 -28.31 21.69 10.60
CA PHE A 277 -27.54 21.13 11.69
C PHE A 277 -28.15 19.86 12.29
N ASN A 278 -29.47 19.71 12.26
CA ASN A 278 -30.14 18.50 12.75
C ASN A 278 -29.80 17.25 11.91
N LEU A 279 -29.81 17.38 10.59
CA LEU A 279 -29.41 16.29 9.70
C LEU A 279 -27.91 16.05 9.76
N ALA A 280 -27.09 17.11 9.79
CA ALA A 280 -25.67 16.98 9.99
C ALA A 280 -25.33 16.21 11.27
N ASN A 281 -25.97 16.57 12.40
CA ASN A 281 -25.81 15.88 13.68
C ASN A 281 -26.22 14.40 13.59
N LYS A 282 -27.36 14.09 12.95
CA LYS A 282 -27.81 12.70 12.74
C LYS A 282 -26.74 11.85 12.05
N TYR A 283 -26.06 12.39 11.02
CA TYR A 283 -25.02 11.64 10.30
C TYR A 283 -23.70 11.58 11.05
N ILE A 284 -23.38 12.59 11.87
CA ILE A 284 -22.25 12.53 12.82
C ILE A 284 -22.50 11.42 13.87
N GLU A 285 -23.71 11.33 14.41
CA GLU A 285 -24.04 10.28 15.37
C GLU A 285 -23.93 8.89 14.74
N LYS A 286 -24.42 8.70 13.49
CA LYS A 286 -24.29 7.45 12.76
C LYS A 286 -22.82 7.08 12.52
N TYR A 287 -22.01 8.06 12.12
CA TYR A 287 -20.56 7.91 12.00
C TYR A 287 -19.91 7.47 13.30
N LEU A 288 -20.18 8.17 14.41
CA LEU A 288 -19.61 7.87 15.71
C LEU A 288 -20.07 6.52 16.27
N GLN A 289 -21.31 6.11 16.02
CA GLN A 289 -21.82 4.80 16.41
C GLN A 289 -21.04 3.69 15.69
N ILE A 290 -20.87 3.79 14.37
CA ILE A 290 -20.07 2.83 13.60
C ILE A 290 -18.64 2.80 14.10
N LEU A 291 -18.02 3.96 14.38
CA LEU A 291 -16.67 4.06 14.91
C LEU A 291 -16.56 3.38 16.30
N LEU A 292 -17.53 3.58 17.18
CA LEU A 292 -17.61 2.96 18.51
C LEU A 292 -17.81 1.45 18.44
N GLU A 293 -18.70 0.96 17.55
CA GLU A 293 -18.94 -0.47 17.35
C GLU A 293 -17.67 -1.16 16.82
N ARG A 294 -16.91 -0.48 15.96
CA ARG A 294 -15.60 -0.96 15.52
C ARG A 294 -14.58 -1.00 16.67
N GLY A 295 -14.57 0.01 17.53
CA GLY A 295 -13.77 0.05 18.75
C GLY A 295 -12.32 -0.36 18.53
N LYS A 296 -11.87 -1.43 19.20
CA LYS A 296 -10.52 -2.01 19.05
C LYS A 296 -10.40 -3.01 17.89
N GLN A 297 -11.47 -3.22 17.12
CA GLN A 297 -11.42 -4.10 15.94
C GLN A 297 -10.67 -3.42 14.80
N SER A 298 -10.11 -4.24 13.94
CA SER A 298 -9.37 -3.78 12.75
C SER A 298 -10.26 -3.01 11.76
N PHE A 299 -9.70 -2.01 11.10
CA PHE A 299 -10.28 -1.32 9.93
C PHE A 299 -9.93 -2.02 8.61
N GLU A 300 -9.50 -3.26 8.69
CA GLU A 300 -9.12 -4.07 7.53
C GLU A 300 -10.33 -4.38 6.65
N ILE A 301 -10.06 -4.49 5.36
CA ILE A 301 -11.04 -5.07 4.43
C ILE A 301 -11.06 -6.57 4.69
N LYS A 302 -12.25 -7.12 4.91
CA LYS A 302 -12.44 -8.56 5.16
C LYS A 302 -13.71 -9.05 4.50
N GLY A 303 -13.76 -10.35 4.22
CA GLY A 303 -14.97 -11.00 3.72
C GLY A 303 -16.09 -11.13 4.75
N ASP A 304 -17.28 -11.39 4.25
CA ASP A 304 -18.47 -11.76 5.02
C ASP A 304 -19.04 -13.09 4.55
N GLN A 305 -20.31 -13.38 4.86
CA GLN A 305 -20.98 -14.61 4.42
C GLN A 305 -21.09 -14.74 2.89
N TYR A 306 -21.29 -13.63 2.18
CA TYR A 306 -21.41 -13.61 0.72
C TYR A 306 -20.05 -13.55 0.05
N PHE A 307 -19.16 -12.68 0.53
CA PHE A 307 -17.78 -12.52 0.07
C PHE A 307 -16.81 -13.38 0.87
N ASN A 308 -17.09 -14.67 1.02
CA ASN A 308 -16.38 -15.59 1.90
C ASN A 308 -15.04 -16.11 1.34
N LYS A 309 -14.69 -15.73 0.11
CA LYS A 309 -13.44 -16.17 -0.57
C LYS A 309 -12.49 -15.04 -0.92
N ILE A 310 -12.82 -13.79 -0.53
CA ILE A 310 -11.95 -12.65 -0.85
C ILE A 310 -10.72 -12.56 0.05
N ASP A 311 -10.74 -13.11 1.26
CA ASP A 311 -9.66 -12.96 2.23
C ASP A 311 -8.34 -13.55 1.71
N ASN A 312 -8.36 -14.72 1.09
CA ASN A 312 -7.20 -15.31 0.45
C ASN A 312 -6.62 -14.40 -0.65
N TRP A 313 -7.51 -13.81 -1.47
CA TRP A 313 -7.06 -12.89 -2.50
C TRP A 313 -6.45 -11.62 -1.90
N ILE A 314 -7.01 -11.10 -0.82
CA ILE A 314 -6.50 -9.94 -0.08
C ILE A 314 -5.09 -10.24 0.45
N GLU A 315 -4.88 -11.41 1.07
CA GLU A 315 -3.58 -11.83 1.56
C GLU A 315 -2.53 -11.99 0.45
N ASP A 316 -2.93 -12.55 -0.69
CA ASP A 316 -2.04 -12.82 -1.82
C ASP A 316 -1.69 -11.57 -2.64
N ASN A 317 -2.59 -10.60 -2.72
CA ASN A 317 -2.47 -9.48 -3.67
C ASN A 317 -2.22 -8.12 -3.02
N LEU A 318 -2.50 -7.96 -1.74
CA LEU A 318 -2.15 -6.77 -0.97
C LEU A 318 -0.90 -7.07 -0.13
N LEU A 319 0.09 -6.18 -0.17
CA LEU A 319 1.37 -6.39 0.51
C LEU A 319 1.22 -6.74 2.00
N LEU A 320 0.30 -6.06 2.68
CA LEU A 320 0.01 -6.27 4.10
C LEU A 320 -1.20 -7.19 4.33
N GLY A 321 -1.66 -7.92 3.31
CA GLY A 321 -2.96 -8.58 3.36
C GLY A 321 -4.07 -7.54 3.50
N GLY A 322 -5.13 -7.85 4.22
CA GLY A 322 -6.19 -6.87 4.53
C GLY A 322 -5.82 -5.84 5.61
N LYS A 323 -4.61 -5.92 6.17
CA LYS A 323 -4.18 -5.08 7.30
C LYS A 323 -4.07 -3.61 6.91
N SER A 324 -4.36 -2.73 7.85
CA SER A 324 -4.14 -1.30 7.69
C SER A 324 -2.67 -0.98 7.52
N ASN A 325 -2.36 0.00 6.64
CA ASN A 325 -1.01 0.54 6.46
C ASN A 325 -0.48 1.27 7.69
N ARG A 326 -1.33 1.54 8.68
CA ARG A 326 -1.04 2.27 9.92
C ARG A 326 -1.49 1.45 11.13
N ASN A 327 -0.88 1.73 12.29
CA ASN A 327 -1.34 1.19 13.56
C ASN A 327 -2.82 1.54 13.80
N HIS A 328 -3.56 0.60 14.34
CA HIS A 328 -4.99 0.74 14.66
C HIS A 328 -5.32 2.01 15.46
N GLU A 329 -4.52 2.34 16.48
CA GLU A 329 -4.72 3.53 17.31
C GLU A 329 -4.64 4.83 16.50
N ILE A 330 -3.67 4.92 15.57
CA ILE A 330 -3.54 6.07 14.67
C ILE A 330 -4.74 6.17 13.74
N VAL A 331 -5.18 5.02 13.18
CA VAL A 331 -6.34 4.98 12.29
C VAL A 331 -7.60 5.41 13.01
N TYR A 332 -7.86 4.84 14.19
CA TYR A 332 -9.01 5.20 15.01
C TYR A 332 -8.99 6.69 15.41
N SER A 333 -7.85 7.16 15.90
CA SER A 333 -7.67 8.58 16.26
C SER A 333 -7.87 9.50 15.07
N SER A 334 -7.39 9.13 13.88
CA SER A 334 -7.59 9.92 12.65
C SER A 334 -9.07 10.05 12.28
N TYR A 335 -9.87 8.98 12.42
CA TYR A 335 -11.31 9.04 12.18
C TYR A 335 -12.03 9.86 13.23
N LEU A 336 -11.65 9.76 14.51
CA LEU A 336 -12.23 10.57 15.56
C LEU A 336 -11.88 12.06 15.40
N ASP A 337 -10.64 12.38 15.08
CA ASP A 337 -10.15 13.73 14.81
C ASP A 337 -10.82 14.37 13.59
N ALA A 338 -11.18 13.60 12.57
CA ALA A 338 -11.91 14.10 11.42
C ALA A 338 -13.26 14.74 11.79
N VAL A 339 -13.88 14.31 12.87
CA VAL A 339 -15.09 14.94 13.42
C VAL A 339 -14.74 16.08 14.39
N ILE A 340 -13.85 15.83 15.35
CA ILE A 340 -13.59 16.76 16.47
C ILE A 340 -12.85 18.02 16.02
N LYS A 341 -11.88 17.87 15.09
CA LYS A 341 -11.03 18.97 14.62
C LYS A 341 -11.59 19.67 13.37
N SER A 342 -12.74 19.22 12.88
CA SER A 342 -13.37 19.83 11.72
C SER A 342 -14.04 21.16 12.09
N THR A 343 -13.46 22.26 11.65
CA THR A 343 -14.09 23.60 11.77
C THR A 343 -15.42 23.68 11.00
N GLU A 344 -15.60 22.85 9.99
CA GLU A 344 -16.84 22.78 9.21
C GLU A 344 -17.99 22.12 9.96
N LEU A 345 -17.74 21.42 11.09
CA LEU A 345 -18.75 20.67 11.84
C LEU A 345 -19.05 21.28 13.22
N GLU A 346 -18.40 22.37 13.63
CA GLU A 346 -18.52 22.96 14.97
C GLU A 346 -19.98 23.12 15.43
N ASN A 347 -20.87 23.64 14.57
CA ASN A 347 -22.26 23.85 14.92
C ASN A 347 -23.10 22.55 15.04
N SER A 348 -22.61 21.46 14.45
CA SER A 348 -23.33 20.18 14.42
C SER A 348 -22.85 19.20 15.48
N ILE A 349 -21.67 19.41 16.05
CA ILE A 349 -21.14 18.58 17.15
C ILE A 349 -21.54 19.09 18.54
N ASP A 350 -22.20 20.24 18.63
CA ASP A 350 -22.57 20.87 19.89
C ASP A 350 -23.81 20.25 20.58
N PHE A 351 -24.43 19.25 19.94
CA PHE A 351 -25.55 18.51 20.51
C PHE A 351 -25.10 17.56 21.64
N ASP A 352 -25.87 17.50 22.74
CA ASP A 352 -25.53 16.69 23.94
C ASP A 352 -25.35 15.20 23.60
N SER A 353 -26.13 14.66 22.64
CA SER A 353 -26.03 13.28 22.20
C SER A 353 -24.69 13.00 21.52
N THR A 354 -24.25 13.91 20.65
CA THR A 354 -22.98 13.81 19.93
C THR A 354 -21.79 13.95 20.87
N LYS A 355 -21.84 14.89 21.82
CA LYS A 355 -20.81 15.06 22.85
C LYS A 355 -20.59 13.78 23.66
N LYS A 356 -21.68 13.12 24.08
CA LYS A 356 -21.60 11.84 24.80
C LYS A 356 -20.95 10.73 23.95
N LEU A 357 -21.22 10.68 22.65
CA LEU A 357 -20.59 9.70 21.76
C LEU A 357 -19.10 10.00 21.55
N ILE A 358 -18.73 11.28 21.43
CA ILE A 358 -17.32 11.71 21.33
C ILE A 358 -16.55 11.33 22.60
N GLU A 359 -17.13 11.56 23.79
CA GLU A 359 -16.50 11.18 25.06
C GLU A 359 -16.24 9.67 25.12
N LYS A 360 -17.25 8.84 24.80
CA LYS A 360 -17.09 7.38 24.72
C LYS A 360 -16.02 6.97 23.72
N ALA A 361 -15.95 7.64 22.56
CA ALA A 361 -14.94 7.33 21.54
C ALA A 361 -13.52 7.70 22.02
N LYS A 362 -13.35 8.78 22.77
CA LYS A 362 -12.05 9.14 23.38
C LYS A 362 -11.58 8.12 24.41
N ASP A 363 -12.50 7.52 25.16
CA ASP A 363 -12.15 6.50 26.17
C ASP A 363 -11.50 5.25 25.52
N ILE A 364 -11.82 4.94 24.26
CA ILE A 364 -11.20 3.82 23.51
C ILE A 364 -9.73 4.07 23.20
N THR A 365 -9.34 5.33 22.99
CA THR A 365 -7.96 5.73 22.66
C THR A 365 -7.08 6.01 23.87
N SER A 366 -7.68 6.06 25.08
CA SER A 366 -6.98 6.44 26.31
C SER A 366 -6.33 5.25 27.05
N TYR A 367 -6.32 4.07 26.47
CA TYR A 367 -5.71 2.84 26.98
C TYR A 367 -4.70 2.32 25.95
#